data_97e72ae715c1a7cfd443b778dbb20378
#
_entry.id   97e72ae715c1a7cfd443b778dbb20378
#
_cell.length_a   1.000
_cell.length_b   1.000
_cell.length_c   1.000
_cell.angle_alpha   90.00
_cell.angle_beta   90.00
_cell.angle_gamma   90.00
#
_symmetry.space_group_name_H-M   'P 1'
#
loop_
_entity.id
_entity.type
_entity.pdbx_description
1 polymer ?
#
loop_
_entity_poly.entity_id
_entity_poly.type
_entity_poly.pdbx_seq_one_letter_code
_entity_poly.pdbx_strand_id
1 'polypeptide(L)'
;TFSLKAQTNGKYYTSFSLSFREPWLGGRKPNSLSVSLYFSRQTGYSSSYRNSYYMSNTSQMYDSRQLMLTYGLSVGLGRRINWPDNWFTMYNEISFQRYQLKNWPYYIFSDGNSNNLSIATVIKRSSIDNPLFTRMGSEFTFSLTLTPPYSLFSNRHFEAEKDQVKYRWIEYHKWKFSGKVFMPLTRSEKRPLVLYASAQYGYLGYYDKNKKSPFEGFEMGGDGMSGYSLYGREYVGLRGYENGSLTNAGSSFIAPKSSDASLYSKFTMELRYPISLAQSATIYALGFLEAGNSWYELKDFEPFNLYRSAGVGLRVFLPMFGLLGIDWGYGFDDVPGRSGAGGSQFHFVLGQEF
;
A
#
# COMPACT_ATOMS: atom_id res chain seq x y z
N THR A 1 -10.72 -5.28 -23.56
CA THR A 1 -11.58 -5.47 -22.37
C THR A 1 -11.90 -4.12 -21.75
N PHE A 2 -13.19 -3.88 -21.48
CA PHE A 2 -13.66 -2.72 -20.71
C PHE A 2 -14.02 -3.17 -19.30
N SER A 3 -13.73 -2.35 -18.30
CA SER A 3 -14.14 -2.56 -16.92
C SER A 3 -14.68 -1.24 -16.36
N LEU A 4 -15.89 -1.30 -15.82
CA LEU A 4 -16.50 -0.22 -15.06
C LEU A 4 -16.65 -0.68 -13.61
N LYS A 5 -16.10 0.10 -12.67
CA LYS A 5 -16.26 -0.14 -11.24
C LYS A 5 -16.92 1.07 -10.62
N ALA A 6 -17.93 0.83 -9.81
CA ALA A 6 -18.56 1.82 -8.97
C ALA A 6 -18.53 1.31 -7.53
N GLN A 7 -18.06 2.12 -6.61
CA GLN A 7 -18.00 1.78 -5.20
C GLN A 7 -18.56 2.95 -4.40
N THR A 8 -19.42 2.64 -3.45
CA THR A 8 -19.98 3.65 -2.56
C THR A 8 -20.06 3.10 -1.13
N ASN A 9 -19.74 3.95 -0.18
CA ASN A 9 -20.00 3.74 1.23
C ASN A 9 -20.90 4.90 1.72
N GLY A 10 -22.12 4.92 1.16
CA GLY A 10 -23.13 5.94 1.47
C GLY A 10 -22.63 7.38 1.25
N LYS A 11 -22.67 8.18 2.32
CA LYS A 11 -22.29 9.60 2.25
C LYS A 11 -20.79 9.84 2.37
N TYR A 12 -20.03 8.83 2.82
CA TYR A 12 -18.65 8.99 3.17
C TYR A 12 -17.70 8.89 1.97
N TYR A 13 -17.87 7.88 1.15
CA TYR A 13 -17.01 7.59 0.02
C TYR A 13 -17.81 7.17 -1.20
N THR A 14 -17.46 7.71 -2.35
CA THR A 14 -17.99 7.29 -3.65
C THR A 14 -16.88 7.34 -4.68
N SER A 15 -16.70 6.28 -5.43
CA SER A 15 -15.73 6.25 -6.53
C SER A 15 -16.31 5.59 -7.78
N PHE A 16 -15.83 6.07 -8.92
CA PHE A 16 -16.08 5.52 -10.23
C PHE A 16 -14.77 5.34 -10.95
N SER A 17 -14.57 4.20 -11.57
CA SER A 17 -13.42 3.99 -12.45
C SER A 17 -13.85 3.29 -13.73
N LEU A 18 -13.37 3.81 -14.84
CA LEU A 18 -13.53 3.23 -16.17
C LEU A 18 -12.12 2.86 -16.66
N SER A 19 -11.93 1.61 -17.05
CA SER A 19 -10.67 1.18 -17.62
C SER A 19 -10.88 0.39 -18.90
N PHE A 20 -9.99 0.65 -19.85
CA PHE A 20 -9.84 -0.10 -21.08
C PHE A 20 -8.50 -0.79 -21.11
N ARG A 21 -8.49 -2.07 -21.44
CA ARG A 21 -7.25 -2.84 -21.59
C ARG A 21 -7.26 -3.59 -22.91
N GLU A 22 -6.24 -3.33 -23.73
CA GLU A 22 -5.91 -4.11 -24.92
C GLU A 22 -4.69 -4.98 -24.61
N PRO A 23 -4.85 -6.33 -24.49
CA PRO A 23 -3.74 -7.20 -24.08
C PRO A 23 -2.73 -7.48 -25.20
N TRP A 24 -3.08 -7.18 -26.46
CA TRP A 24 -2.25 -7.48 -27.64
C TRP A 24 -2.14 -6.28 -28.57
N LEU A 25 -1.58 -5.23 -28.07
CA LEU A 25 -1.40 -4.00 -28.84
C LEU A 25 -0.58 -4.26 -30.11
N GLY A 26 -1.17 -3.92 -31.27
CA GLY A 26 -0.57 -4.14 -32.59
C GLY A 26 -0.50 -5.62 -32.99
N GLY A 27 -1.33 -6.49 -32.43
CA GLY A 27 -1.37 -7.92 -32.74
C GLY A 27 -0.18 -8.72 -32.23
N ARG A 28 0.71 -8.11 -31.46
CA ARG A 28 1.93 -8.74 -30.92
C ARG A 28 1.77 -9.09 -29.45
N LYS A 29 1.88 -10.37 -29.12
CA LYS A 29 2.01 -10.82 -27.73
C LYS A 29 3.45 -10.57 -27.25
N PRO A 30 3.66 -10.14 -26.07
CA PRO A 30 2.78 -9.75 -24.97
C PRO A 30 2.81 -8.23 -24.70
N ASN A 31 2.40 -7.43 -25.68
CA ASN A 31 2.30 -5.98 -25.49
C ASN A 31 0.87 -5.64 -25.05
N SER A 32 0.71 -4.93 -23.95
CA SER A 32 -0.59 -4.50 -23.46
C SER A 32 -0.66 -3.00 -23.31
N LEU A 33 -1.79 -2.42 -23.71
CA LEU A 33 -2.14 -1.04 -23.43
C LEU A 33 -3.25 -1.01 -22.38
N SER A 34 -3.13 -0.15 -21.42
CA SER A 34 -4.20 0.16 -20.45
C SER A 34 -4.44 1.66 -20.41
N VAL A 35 -5.70 2.04 -20.38
CA VAL A 35 -6.13 3.43 -20.18
C VAL A 35 -7.17 3.42 -19.09
N SER A 36 -7.00 4.24 -18.06
CA SER A 36 -7.90 4.30 -16.94
C SER A 36 -8.28 5.74 -16.59
N LEU A 37 -9.55 5.93 -16.32
CA LEU A 37 -10.12 7.16 -15.79
C LEU A 37 -10.73 6.84 -14.44
N TYR A 38 -10.50 7.67 -13.45
CA TYR A 38 -11.15 7.51 -12.17
C TYR A 38 -11.54 8.84 -11.54
N PHE A 39 -12.58 8.76 -10.73
CA PHE A 39 -13.08 9.83 -9.91
C PHE A 39 -13.37 9.27 -8.53
N SER A 40 -13.00 10.01 -7.49
CA SER A 40 -13.43 9.69 -6.13
C SER A 40 -13.84 10.95 -5.37
N ARG A 41 -14.85 10.77 -4.54
CA ARG A 41 -15.35 11.77 -3.60
C ARG A 41 -15.29 11.18 -2.21
N GLN A 42 -14.70 11.90 -1.28
CA GLN A 42 -14.58 11.51 0.11
C GLN A 42 -14.98 12.68 1.01
N THR A 43 -15.73 12.39 2.08
CA THR A 43 -16.09 13.37 3.11
C THR A 43 -15.35 13.05 4.41
N GLY A 44 -15.08 14.07 5.23
CA GLY A 44 -14.39 13.89 6.51
C GLY A 44 -15.31 13.39 7.62
N TYR A 45 -14.73 13.11 8.77
CA TYR A 45 -15.46 12.78 10.00
C TYR A 45 -15.76 14.02 10.83
N SER A 46 -16.93 14.04 11.48
CA SER A 46 -17.29 15.12 12.39
C SER A 46 -16.35 15.16 13.61
N SER A 47 -15.87 16.35 13.94
CA SER A 47 -15.03 16.58 15.12
C SER A 47 -15.77 16.29 16.45
N SER A 48 -17.10 16.34 16.44
CA SER A 48 -17.95 16.04 17.62
C SER A 48 -17.84 14.60 18.07
N TYR A 49 -17.51 13.67 17.17
CA TYR A 49 -17.30 12.25 17.51
C TYR A 49 -16.01 12.01 18.32
N ARG A 50 -15.10 12.95 18.28
CA ARG A 50 -13.76 12.84 18.86
C ARG A 50 -13.74 12.91 20.39
N ASN A 51 -14.75 13.50 21.00
CA ASN A 51 -14.80 13.77 22.45
C ASN A 51 -15.90 13.04 23.21
N SER A 52 -16.71 12.21 22.57
CA SER A 52 -17.87 11.59 23.23
C SER A 52 -17.83 10.07 23.22
N TYR A 53 -17.42 9.50 24.33
CA TYR A 53 -17.60 8.08 24.65
C TYR A 53 -19.07 7.66 24.82
N TYR A 54 -20.02 8.58 24.69
CA TYR A 54 -21.42 8.38 25.11
C TYR A 54 -22.48 8.90 24.12
N MET A 55 -22.26 8.90 22.80
CA MET A 55 -23.36 9.29 21.90
C MET A 55 -23.77 8.20 20.93
N SER A 56 -24.98 7.69 21.18
CA SER A 56 -25.67 6.64 20.39
C SER A 56 -26.32 7.12 19.08
N ASN A 57 -25.97 8.28 18.54
CA ASN A 57 -26.55 8.78 17.29
C ASN A 57 -25.53 8.76 16.15
N THR A 58 -25.56 7.68 15.37
CA THR A 58 -24.74 7.44 14.18
C THR A 58 -24.98 8.41 13.01
N SER A 59 -25.97 9.31 13.11
CA SER A 59 -26.35 10.22 12.02
C SER A 59 -25.41 11.43 11.83
N GLN A 60 -24.47 11.69 12.76
CA GLN A 60 -23.54 12.84 12.69
C GLN A 60 -22.07 12.45 12.53
N MET A 61 -21.79 11.23 12.11
CA MET A 61 -20.42 10.72 11.98
C MET A 61 -19.62 11.39 10.84
N TYR A 62 -20.29 11.96 9.86
CA TYR A 62 -19.67 12.55 8.67
C TYR A 62 -19.88 14.07 8.61
N ASP A 63 -18.81 14.80 8.32
CA ASP A 63 -18.89 16.25 8.07
C ASP A 63 -18.87 16.51 6.55
N SER A 64 -20.03 16.82 5.98
CA SER A 64 -20.17 17.12 4.57
C SER A 64 -19.46 18.42 4.11
N ARG A 65 -19.02 19.26 5.06
CA ARG A 65 -18.22 20.46 4.78
C ARG A 65 -16.77 20.10 4.48
N GLN A 66 -16.30 18.94 4.97
CA GLN A 66 -14.98 18.41 4.70
C GLN A 66 -15.06 17.54 3.45
N LEU A 67 -14.37 17.92 2.39
CA LEU A 67 -14.48 17.26 1.10
C LEU A 67 -13.12 17.11 0.45
N MET A 68 -12.85 15.91 -0.06
CA MET A 68 -11.75 15.64 -0.96
C MET A 68 -12.31 15.02 -2.25
N LEU A 69 -12.00 15.65 -3.39
CA LEU A 69 -12.29 15.12 -4.72
C LEU A 69 -10.96 14.76 -5.38
N THR A 70 -10.94 13.60 -6.02
CA THR A 70 -9.78 13.14 -6.79
C THR A 70 -10.23 12.76 -8.20
N TYR A 71 -9.55 13.29 -9.19
CA TYR A 71 -9.71 12.94 -10.60
C TYR A 71 -8.41 12.35 -11.09
N GLY A 72 -8.47 11.31 -11.87
CA GLY A 72 -7.27 10.71 -12.42
C GLY A 72 -7.45 10.16 -13.82
N LEU A 73 -6.36 10.26 -14.58
CA LEU A 73 -6.19 9.63 -15.88
C LEU A 73 -4.84 8.91 -15.86
N SER A 74 -4.82 7.65 -16.31
CA SER A 74 -3.56 6.94 -16.52
C SER A 74 -3.53 6.22 -17.85
N VAL A 75 -2.34 6.15 -18.45
CA VAL A 75 -2.04 5.39 -19.66
C VAL A 75 -0.81 4.54 -19.38
N GLY A 76 -0.95 3.23 -19.53
CA GLY A 76 0.08 2.26 -19.24
C GLY A 76 0.37 1.32 -20.40
N LEU A 77 1.65 0.98 -20.56
CA LEU A 77 2.16 0.04 -21.54
C LEU A 77 2.90 -1.09 -20.85
N GLY A 78 2.42 -2.32 -21.01
CA GLY A 78 3.04 -3.53 -20.50
C GLY A 78 3.67 -4.35 -21.60
N ARG A 79 4.87 -4.89 -21.35
CA ARG A 79 5.55 -5.79 -22.27
C ARG A 79 6.34 -6.86 -21.51
N ARG A 80 6.53 -8.03 -22.15
CA ARG A 80 7.48 -9.02 -21.67
C ARG A 80 8.88 -8.65 -22.16
N ILE A 81 9.86 -8.83 -21.30
CA ILE A 81 11.28 -8.70 -21.62
C ILE A 81 11.86 -10.13 -21.70
N ASN A 82 12.54 -10.44 -22.80
CA ASN A 82 13.09 -11.79 -23.02
C ASN A 82 14.56 -11.91 -22.57
N TRP A 83 15.10 -10.92 -21.92
CA TRP A 83 16.45 -10.90 -21.37
C TRP A 83 16.43 -10.39 -19.93
N PRO A 84 17.12 -11.01 -18.98
CA PRO A 84 18.01 -12.17 -19.10
C PRO A 84 17.28 -13.54 -19.24
N ASP A 85 16.00 -13.60 -18.91
CA ASP A 85 15.14 -14.77 -19.08
C ASP A 85 13.71 -14.37 -19.49
N ASN A 86 12.84 -15.34 -19.78
CA ASN A 86 11.48 -15.11 -20.26
C ASN A 86 10.45 -14.81 -19.14
N TRP A 87 10.89 -14.66 -17.90
CA TRP A 87 10.02 -14.42 -16.74
C TRP A 87 9.85 -12.93 -16.42
N PHE A 88 10.56 -12.05 -17.12
CA PHE A 88 10.50 -10.62 -16.89
C PHE A 88 9.34 -9.95 -17.62
N THR A 89 8.65 -9.08 -16.91
CA THR A 89 7.65 -8.17 -17.45
C THR A 89 8.01 -6.75 -17.04
N MET A 90 7.76 -5.79 -17.92
CA MET A 90 7.93 -4.36 -17.65
C MET A 90 6.62 -3.64 -17.94
N TYR A 91 6.21 -2.79 -17.02
CA TYR A 91 5.05 -1.94 -17.17
C TYR A 91 5.46 -0.49 -16.92
N ASN A 92 5.13 0.38 -17.87
CA ASN A 92 5.35 1.82 -17.76
C ASN A 92 4.00 2.52 -17.78
N GLU A 93 3.79 3.45 -16.87
CA GLU A 93 2.55 4.20 -16.77
C GLU A 93 2.85 5.69 -16.63
N ILE A 94 2.10 6.50 -17.36
CA ILE A 94 2.01 7.93 -17.14
C ILE A 94 0.66 8.19 -16.52
N SER A 95 0.63 8.87 -15.38
CA SER A 95 -0.60 9.20 -14.67
C SER A 95 -0.67 10.68 -14.33
N PHE A 96 -1.86 11.21 -14.44
CA PHE A 96 -2.20 12.55 -13.97
C PHE A 96 -3.33 12.46 -12.95
N GLN A 97 -3.13 13.09 -11.80
CA GLN A 97 -4.12 13.14 -10.72
C GLN A 97 -4.32 14.60 -10.29
N ARG A 98 -5.56 14.95 -10.04
CA ARG A 98 -5.92 16.24 -9.46
C ARG A 98 -6.69 16.04 -8.19
N TYR A 99 -6.19 16.63 -7.11
CA TYR A 99 -6.82 16.67 -5.80
C TYR A 99 -7.45 18.03 -5.59
N GLN A 100 -8.71 18.05 -5.13
CA GLN A 100 -9.41 19.26 -4.70
C GLN A 100 -9.82 19.07 -3.25
N LEU A 101 -9.32 19.93 -2.37
CA LEU A 101 -9.55 19.90 -0.94
C LEU A 101 -10.43 21.07 -0.53
N LYS A 102 -11.40 20.80 0.34
CA LYS A 102 -12.24 21.81 0.98
C LYS A 102 -12.40 21.44 2.45
N ASN A 103 -11.92 22.31 3.34
CA ASN A 103 -11.93 22.11 4.80
C ASN A 103 -11.36 20.73 5.20
N TRP A 104 -10.38 20.20 4.46
CA TRP A 104 -9.84 18.85 4.65
C TRP A 104 -8.73 18.85 5.70
N PRO A 105 -8.96 18.29 6.92
CA PRO A 105 -8.02 18.49 8.03
C PRO A 105 -6.83 17.52 8.04
N TYR A 106 -6.80 16.59 7.10
CA TYR A 106 -5.87 15.45 7.15
C TYR A 106 -4.58 15.64 6.33
N TYR A 107 -4.43 16.77 5.64
CA TYR A 107 -3.20 17.15 4.94
C TYR A 107 -2.58 18.43 5.49
N ILE A 108 -1.39 18.77 5.03
CA ILE A 108 -0.65 19.97 5.43
C ILE A 108 -1.50 21.24 5.19
N PHE A 109 -2.33 21.24 4.13
CA PHE A 109 -3.26 22.32 3.83
C PHE A 109 -4.69 21.77 3.70
N SER A 110 -5.66 22.53 4.17
CA SER A 110 -7.07 22.12 4.23
C SER A 110 -7.86 22.50 2.98
N ASP A 111 -7.42 23.51 2.27
CA ASP A 111 -8.15 24.09 1.14
C ASP A 111 -7.24 24.33 -0.05
N GLY A 112 -7.67 23.93 -1.23
CA GLY A 112 -6.91 24.17 -2.46
C GLY A 112 -6.93 23.01 -3.44
N ASN A 113 -6.15 23.17 -4.49
CA ASN A 113 -6.00 22.18 -5.56
C ASN A 113 -4.54 21.77 -5.70
N SER A 114 -4.30 20.47 -5.86
CA SER A 114 -2.99 19.93 -6.17
C SER A 114 -3.04 19.05 -7.40
N ASN A 115 -1.99 19.10 -8.22
CA ASN A 115 -1.83 18.26 -9.39
C ASN A 115 -0.60 17.36 -9.21
N ASN A 116 -0.75 16.11 -9.58
CA ASN A 116 0.30 15.11 -9.57
C ASN A 116 0.43 14.53 -10.99
N LEU A 117 1.53 14.79 -11.66
CA LEU A 117 1.91 14.13 -12.90
C LEU A 117 3.06 13.18 -12.59
N SER A 118 2.87 11.90 -12.81
CA SER A 118 3.90 10.92 -12.49
C SER A 118 4.14 9.93 -13.62
N ILE A 119 5.36 9.43 -13.68
CA ILE A 119 5.79 8.34 -14.55
C ILE A 119 6.22 7.20 -13.65
N ALA A 120 5.56 6.06 -13.78
CA ALA A 120 5.88 4.85 -13.05
C ALA A 120 6.45 3.78 -13.97
N THR A 121 7.51 3.10 -13.53
CA THR A 121 8.08 1.93 -14.18
C THR A 121 8.10 0.79 -13.18
N VAL A 122 7.49 -0.33 -13.53
CA VAL A 122 7.48 -1.56 -12.74
C VAL A 122 8.15 -2.66 -13.54
N ILE A 123 9.19 -3.26 -12.98
CA ILE A 123 9.85 -4.44 -13.52
C ILE A 123 9.57 -5.59 -12.57
N LYS A 124 8.97 -6.64 -13.09
CA LYS A 124 8.61 -7.82 -12.33
C LYS A 124 9.19 -9.06 -12.99
N ARG A 125 9.88 -9.90 -12.20
CA ARG A 125 10.25 -11.25 -12.56
C ARG A 125 9.44 -12.23 -11.71
N SER A 126 8.74 -13.16 -12.34
CA SER A 126 7.90 -14.13 -11.61
C SER A 126 8.06 -15.50 -12.22
N SER A 127 8.61 -16.43 -11.43
CA SER A 127 8.80 -17.85 -11.78
C SER A 127 8.03 -18.79 -10.82
N ILE A 128 6.98 -18.28 -10.19
CA ILE A 128 6.14 -19.06 -9.27
C ILE A 128 5.32 -20.12 -10.04
N ASP A 129 5.17 -21.30 -9.44
CA ASP A 129 4.46 -22.44 -10.04
C ASP A 129 2.94 -22.33 -9.95
N ASN A 130 2.41 -21.82 -8.86
CA ASN A 130 0.97 -21.70 -8.62
C ASN A 130 0.65 -20.45 -7.75
N PRO A 131 -0.26 -19.57 -8.20
CA PRO A 131 -0.59 -18.37 -7.43
C PRO A 131 -1.38 -18.64 -6.16
N LEU A 132 -2.20 -19.72 -6.08
CA LEU A 132 -3.04 -19.99 -4.91
C LEU A 132 -2.25 -20.60 -3.75
N PHE A 133 -1.40 -21.55 -4.04
CA PHE A 133 -0.47 -22.14 -3.09
C PHE A 133 0.85 -22.39 -3.80
N THR A 134 1.73 -21.42 -3.73
CA THR A 134 3.05 -21.49 -4.36
C THR A 134 3.93 -22.47 -3.60
N ARG A 135 4.48 -23.45 -4.30
CA ARG A 135 5.38 -24.47 -3.74
C ARG A 135 6.82 -24.11 -3.96
N MET A 136 7.13 -23.59 -5.14
CA MET A 136 8.49 -23.24 -5.53
C MET A 136 8.51 -22.01 -6.47
N GLY A 137 9.67 -21.40 -6.56
CA GLY A 137 9.92 -20.27 -7.44
C GLY A 137 10.18 -18.98 -6.69
N SER A 138 10.29 -17.93 -7.44
CA SER A 138 10.56 -16.58 -6.89
C SER A 138 9.81 -15.51 -7.65
N GLU A 139 9.52 -14.43 -6.95
CA GLU A 139 8.96 -13.22 -7.53
C GLU A 139 9.74 -12.01 -7.03
N PHE A 140 10.25 -11.21 -7.95
CA PHE A 140 10.94 -9.96 -7.65
C PHE A 140 10.24 -8.83 -8.37
N THR A 141 9.91 -7.77 -7.65
CA THR A 141 9.28 -6.58 -8.21
C THR A 141 10.09 -5.34 -7.82
N PHE A 142 10.48 -4.57 -8.79
CA PHE A 142 11.05 -3.25 -8.60
C PHE A 142 10.11 -2.22 -9.20
N SER A 143 9.78 -1.18 -8.45
CA SER A 143 8.91 -0.09 -8.88
C SER A 143 9.58 1.25 -8.63
N LEU A 144 9.61 2.07 -9.64
CA LEU A 144 10.11 3.44 -9.61
C LEU A 144 9.01 4.37 -10.10
N THR A 145 8.61 5.33 -9.26
CA THR A 145 7.69 6.40 -9.64
C THR A 145 8.39 7.73 -9.51
N LEU A 146 8.36 8.52 -10.57
CA LEU A 146 8.99 9.84 -10.65
C LEU A 146 7.95 10.88 -11.02
N THR A 147 8.01 12.03 -10.39
CA THR A 147 7.33 13.24 -10.85
C THR A 147 8.34 14.23 -11.42
N PRO A 148 7.94 15.16 -12.29
CA PRO A 148 8.84 16.22 -12.73
C PRO A 148 9.35 17.04 -11.52
N PRO A 149 10.65 17.35 -11.46
CA PRO A 149 11.24 18.12 -10.37
C PRO A 149 11.00 19.63 -10.57
N TYR A 150 9.76 20.06 -10.37
CA TYR A 150 9.35 21.46 -10.58
C TYR A 150 10.16 22.46 -9.78
N SER A 151 10.64 22.07 -8.58
CA SER A 151 11.48 22.93 -7.74
C SER A 151 12.82 23.24 -8.38
N LEU A 152 13.44 22.29 -9.09
CA LEU A 152 14.73 22.48 -9.72
C LEU A 152 14.67 23.46 -10.94
N PHE A 153 13.48 23.62 -11.53
CA PHE A 153 13.27 24.54 -12.65
C PHE A 153 12.68 25.88 -12.23
N SER A 154 12.49 26.10 -10.92
CA SER A 154 11.88 27.29 -10.36
C SER A 154 12.90 28.07 -9.52
N ASN A 155 13.03 29.38 -9.74
CA ASN A 155 13.83 30.27 -8.90
C ASN A 155 13.11 30.68 -7.61
N ARG A 156 12.08 29.94 -7.18
CA ARG A 156 11.27 30.27 -5.98
C ARG A 156 11.90 29.64 -4.74
N HIS A 157 11.87 30.41 -3.65
CA HIS A 157 12.21 29.90 -2.32
C HIS A 157 10.96 29.32 -1.65
N PHE A 158 10.77 28.01 -1.72
CA PHE A 158 9.57 27.33 -1.23
C PHE A 158 9.41 27.36 0.30
N GLU A 159 10.40 27.78 1.04
CA GLU A 159 10.33 27.90 2.49
C GLU A 159 9.31 28.97 2.94
N ALA A 160 9.21 30.08 2.22
CA ALA A 160 8.33 31.21 2.54
C ALA A 160 6.98 31.20 1.79
N GLU A 161 6.78 30.26 0.89
CA GLU A 161 5.57 30.19 0.06
C GLU A 161 4.39 29.58 0.84
N LYS A 162 3.17 30.09 0.54
CA LYS A 162 1.93 29.52 1.08
C LYS A 162 1.74 28.07 0.57
N ASP A 163 1.24 27.20 1.43
CA ASP A 163 1.08 25.77 1.11
C ASP A 163 0.25 25.50 -0.15
N GLN A 164 -0.79 26.28 -0.41
CA GLN A 164 -1.61 26.18 -1.62
C GLN A 164 -0.84 26.45 -2.91
N VAL A 165 0.15 27.33 -2.89
CA VAL A 165 1.03 27.63 -4.04
C VAL A 165 2.13 26.59 -4.14
N LYS A 166 2.74 26.26 -3.00
CA LYS A 166 3.84 25.30 -2.85
C LYS A 166 3.45 23.92 -3.37
N TYR A 167 2.27 23.42 -3.00
CA TYR A 167 1.78 22.08 -3.35
C TYR A 167 0.83 22.07 -4.55
N ARG A 168 0.78 23.12 -5.35
CA ARG A 168 -0.02 23.16 -6.58
C ARG A 168 0.42 22.07 -7.58
N TRP A 169 1.71 21.81 -7.67
CA TRP A 169 2.31 20.70 -8.38
C TRP A 169 3.15 19.89 -7.40
N ILE A 170 2.77 18.63 -7.23
CA ILE A 170 3.41 17.69 -6.32
C ILE A 170 4.67 17.18 -6.97
N GLU A 171 5.73 17.01 -6.19
CA GLU A 171 6.97 16.41 -6.65
C GLU A 171 7.53 15.43 -5.63
N TYR A 172 7.95 14.27 -6.12
CA TYR A 172 8.62 13.23 -5.36
C TYR A 172 9.27 12.20 -6.29
N HIS A 173 10.10 11.35 -5.73
CA HIS A 173 10.49 10.08 -6.33
C HIS A 173 10.28 8.95 -5.33
N LYS A 174 9.64 7.87 -5.77
CA LYS A 174 9.32 6.71 -4.93
C LYS A 174 9.95 5.45 -5.51
N TRP A 175 10.69 4.76 -4.69
CA TRP A 175 11.40 3.53 -5.02
C TRP A 175 10.85 2.41 -4.15
N LYS A 176 10.47 1.29 -4.76
CA LYS A 176 10.03 0.11 -4.02
C LYS A 176 10.67 -1.14 -4.59
N PHE A 177 11.05 -2.01 -3.67
CA PHE A 177 11.52 -3.35 -3.98
C PHE A 177 10.74 -4.36 -3.15
N SER A 178 10.31 -5.46 -3.79
CA SER A 178 9.70 -6.61 -3.14
C SER A 178 10.30 -7.88 -3.73
N GLY A 179 10.85 -8.73 -2.88
CA GLY A 179 11.32 -10.05 -3.24
C GLY A 179 10.59 -11.12 -2.45
N LYS A 180 10.14 -12.18 -3.12
CA LYS A 180 9.50 -13.35 -2.53
C LYS A 180 10.17 -14.60 -3.07
N VAL A 181 10.45 -15.57 -2.19
CA VAL A 181 11.04 -16.84 -2.54
C VAL A 181 10.27 -17.96 -1.87
N PHE A 182 10.01 -19.02 -2.61
CA PHE A 182 9.29 -20.21 -2.14
C PHE A 182 10.15 -21.43 -2.34
N MET A 183 10.29 -22.25 -1.30
CA MET A 183 11.14 -23.42 -1.28
C MET A 183 10.41 -24.58 -0.62
N PRO A 184 10.17 -25.71 -1.32
CA PRO A 184 9.62 -26.90 -0.70
C PRO A 184 10.67 -27.54 0.20
N LEU A 185 10.33 -27.72 1.47
CA LEU A 185 11.20 -28.38 2.47
C LEU A 185 11.01 -29.90 2.49
N THR A 186 9.88 -30.37 1.97
CA THR A 186 9.58 -31.80 1.91
C THR A 186 9.31 -32.23 0.47
N ARG A 187 9.64 -33.48 0.15
CA ARG A 187 9.43 -34.10 -1.18
C ARG A 187 8.00 -34.57 -1.43
N SER A 188 7.07 -34.31 -0.50
CA SER A 188 5.68 -34.72 -0.65
C SER A 188 4.98 -33.91 -1.75
N GLU A 189 4.52 -34.55 -2.81
CA GLU A 189 3.77 -33.88 -3.88
C GLU A 189 2.37 -33.44 -3.45
N LYS A 190 1.74 -34.20 -2.54
CA LYS A 190 0.36 -33.93 -2.09
C LYS A 190 0.29 -32.87 -1.00
N ARG A 191 1.25 -32.88 -0.07
CA ARG A 191 1.27 -31.96 1.08
C ARG A 191 2.69 -31.49 1.37
N PRO A 192 3.29 -30.66 0.49
CA PRO A 192 4.62 -30.14 0.73
C PRO A 192 4.60 -29.10 1.84
N LEU A 193 5.54 -29.23 2.77
CA LEU A 193 5.87 -28.11 3.66
C LEU A 193 6.69 -27.10 2.87
N VAL A 194 6.26 -25.85 2.81
CA VAL A 194 6.89 -24.79 2.02
C VAL A 194 7.43 -23.70 2.94
N LEU A 195 8.69 -23.37 2.75
CA LEU A 195 9.28 -22.15 3.29
C LEU A 195 9.02 -21.00 2.32
N TYR A 196 8.37 -19.97 2.80
CA TYR A 196 8.24 -18.67 2.15
C TYR A 196 9.12 -17.67 2.85
N ALA A 197 9.88 -16.89 2.10
CA ALA A 197 10.64 -15.77 2.60
C ALA A 197 10.40 -14.54 1.72
N SER A 198 10.24 -13.38 2.33
CA SER A 198 10.13 -12.12 1.59
C SER A 198 10.91 -10.99 2.23
N ALA A 199 11.35 -10.07 1.38
CA ALA A 199 11.95 -8.79 1.78
C ALA A 199 11.30 -7.67 0.99
N GLN A 200 10.92 -6.60 1.69
CA GLN A 200 10.27 -5.43 1.08
C GLN A 200 10.99 -4.17 1.58
N TYR A 201 11.21 -3.25 0.66
CA TYR A 201 11.77 -1.94 0.92
C TYR A 201 11.01 -0.88 0.16
N GLY A 202 10.79 0.26 0.79
CA GLY A 202 10.23 1.43 0.14
C GLY A 202 10.97 2.68 0.56
N TYR A 203 11.22 3.56 -0.39
CA TYR A 203 11.83 4.86 -0.14
C TYR A 203 11.08 5.93 -0.93
N LEU A 204 10.66 6.97 -0.22
CA LEU A 204 10.05 8.17 -0.75
C LEU A 204 11.01 9.33 -0.57
N GLY A 205 11.54 9.83 -1.66
CA GLY A 205 12.45 10.96 -1.65
C GLY A 205 11.79 12.23 -2.19
N TYR A 206 12.49 13.33 -2.05
CA TYR A 206 12.09 14.68 -2.48
C TYR A 206 13.22 15.36 -3.24
N TYR A 207 12.89 16.31 -4.10
CA TYR A 207 13.89 17.13 -4.81
C TYR A 207 14.23 18.40 -4.02
N ASP A 208 13.24 18.93 -3.26
CA ASP A 208 13.44 20.05 -2.32
C ASP A 208 12.91 19.65 -0.94
N LYS A 209 13.76 19.82 0.10
CA LYS A 209 13.44 19.49 1.50
C LYS A 209 12.21 20.24 2.03
N ASN A 210 11.97 21.46 1.52
CA ASN A 210 10.85 22.30 1.90
C ASN A 210 9.56 21.97 1.13
N LYS A 211 9.62 21.05 0.15
CA LYS A 211 8.48 20.70 -0.72
C LYS A 211 8.21 19.20 -0.76
N LYS A 212 8.34 18.52 0.39
CA LYS A 212 7.97 17.11 0.53
C LYS A 212 6.50 16.90 0.18
N SER A 213 6.16 15.84 -0.56
CA SER A 213 4.77 15.56 -0.95
C SER A 213 3.86 15.40 0.29
N PRO A 214 2.72 16.08 0.35
CA PRO A 214 1.77 15.93 1.45
C PRO A 214 0.82 14.74 1.28
N PHE A 215 0.83 14.07 0.13
CA PHE A 215 -0.10 12.99 -0.22
C PHE A 215 0.54 11.60 -0.23
N GLU A 216 1.86 11.55 -0.23
CA GLU A 216 2.61 10.31 -0.28
C GLU A 216 3.27 10.03 1.06
N GLY A 217 3.33 8.75 1.42
CA GLY A 217 3.99 8.29 2.64
C GLY A 217 3.75 6.82 2.88
N PHE A 218 4.45 6.26 3.85
CA PHE A 218 4.27 4.89 4.30
C PHE A 218 3.72 4.89 5.72
N GLU A 219 2.76 4.01 5.97
CA GLU A 219 2.22 3.76 7.31
C GLU A 219 2.41 2.28 7.63
N MET A 220 3.03 1.96 8.78
CA MET A 220 3.44 0.61 9.10
C MET A 220 2.78 0.09 10.38
N GLY A 221 2.43 -1.20 10.35
CA GLY A 221 1.80 -1.95 11.45
C GLY A 221 0.48 -2.57 11.03
N GLY A 222 0.05 -3.60 11.74
CA GLY A 222 -1.23 -4.25 11.55
C GLY A 222 -1.27 -5.26 10.41
N ASP A 223 -2.47 -5.45 9.87
CA ASP A 223 -2.73 -6.40 8.78
C ASP A 223 -2.41 -5.86 7.37
N GLY A 224 -2.10 -4.59 7.24
CA GLY A 224 -1.90 -3.95 5.94
C GLY A 224 -3.19 -3.72 5.15
N MET A 225 -4.32 -4.09 5.70
CA MET A 225 -5.64 -4.03 5.07
C MET A 225 -6.46 -2.83 5.56
N SER A 226 -5.85 -1.80 6.09
CA SER A 226 -6.57 -0.64 6.55
C SER A 226 -7.51 -0.15 5.45
N GLY A 227 -8.77 -0.50 5.62
CA GLY A 227 -9.79 -0.66 4.57
C GLY A 227 -10.10 0.56 3.77
N TYR A 228 -9.68 1.66 3.87
CA TYR A 228 -9.77 2.82 3.02
C TYR A 228 -8.55 3.70 3.29
N SER A 229 -7.62 3.73 2.36
CA SER A 229 -6.58 4.77 2.36
C SER A 229 -7.25 6.13 2.28
N LEU A 230 -7.71 6.61 3.43
CA LEU A 230 -8.39 7.90 3.59
C LEU A 230 -7.49 9.05 3.15
N TYR A 231 -6.19 8.80 3.05
CA TYR A 231 -5.19 9.85 2.98
C TYR A 231 -4.16 9.65 1.86
N GLY A 232 -4.34 8.67 0.96
CA GLY A 232 -3.37 8.37 -0.10
C GLY A 232 -2.08 7.71 0.37
N ARG A 233 -2.03 7.25 1.63
CA ARG A 233 -0.87 6.57 2.23
C ARG A 233 -0.80 5.13 1.81
N GLU A 234 0.40 4.61 1.74
CA GLU A 234 0.64 3.20 1.49
C GLU A 234 0.84 2.45 2.81
N TYR A 235 0.00 1.46 3.06
CA TYR A 235 0.03 0.68 4.28
C TYR A 235 0.93 -0.53 4.14
N VAL A 236 1.83 -0.72 5.11
CA VAL A 236 2.74 -1.85 5.20
C VAL A 236 2.40 -2.64 6.46
N GLY A 237 1.72 -3.77 6.30
CA GLY A 237 1.35 -4.61 7.44
C GLY A 237 2.58 -5.17 8.16
N LEU A 238 2.51 -5.24 9.50
CA LEU A 238 3.39 -6.01 10.36
C LEU A 238 2.53 -6.65 11.44
N ARG A 239 2.30 -7.94 11.32
CA ARG A 239 1.42 -8.71 12.22
C ARG A 239 1.97 -8.72 13.65
N GLY A 240 1.08 -8.73 14.64
CA GLY A 240 1.45 -8.59 16.06
C GLY A 240 1.53 -7.15 16.56
N TYR A 241 1.22 -6.17 15.70
CA TYR A 241 1.14 -4.75 16.04
C TYR A 241 -0.17 -4.17 15.56
N GLU A 242 -0.66 -3.11 16.21
CA GLU A 242 -1.85 -2.37 15.76
C GLU A 242 -1.59 -1.64 14.43
N ASN A 243 -2.65 -1.40 13.66
CA ASN A 243 -2.59 -0.68 12.39
C ASN A 243 -1.93 0.71 12.57
N GLY A 244 -0.89 0.98 11.76
CA GLY A 244 -0.17 2.25 11.76
C GLY A 244 0.64 2.56 13.03
N SER A 245 0.72 1.62 13.99
CA SER A 245 1.35 1.87 15.27
C SER A 245 2.87 2.10 15.20
N LEU A 246 3.52 1.54 14.20
CA LEU A 246 4.96 1.63 14.00
C LEU A 246 5.38 2.87 13.21
N THR A 247 4.42 3.64 12.73
CA THR A 247 4.66 4.92 12.08
C THR A 247 4.51 6.01 13.11
N ASN A 248 5.60 6.75 13.42
CA ASN A 248 5.61 7.79 14.46
C ASN A 248 5.12 7.30 15.83
N ALA A 249 5.83 6.40 16.41
CA ALA A 249 5.67 6.05 17.81
C ALA A 249 5.71 7.35 18.65
N GLY A 250 4.62 7.70 19.29
CA GLY A 250 4.47 8.93 20.08
C GLY A 250 3.52 9.98 19.51
N SER A 251 3.06 9.86 18.26
CA SER A 251 2.03 10.75 17.75
C SER A 251 0.64 10.17 17.94
N SER A 252 -0.30 11.00 18.39
CA SER A 252 -1.73 10.68 18.48
C SER A 252 -2.26 10.29 17.10
N PHE A 253 -3.26 9.40 17.04
CA PHE A 253 -4.02 8.96 15.84
C PHE A 253 -4.48 10.10 14.91
N ILE A 254 -4.34 11.33 15.35
CA ILE A 254 -4.70 12.57 14.67
C ILE A 254 -3.46 13.48 14.59
N ALA A 255 -2.29 12.88 14.52
CA ALA A 255 -1.11 13.70 14.34
C ALA A 255 -1.14 14.37 12.98
N PRO A 256 -0.84 15.65 12.95
CA PRO A 256 -0.87 16.37 11.71
C PRO A 256 0.23 15.84 10.79
N LYS A 257 -0.18 15.35 9.63
CA LYS A 257 0.15 16.03 8.39
C LYS A 257 1.59 15.94 7.88
N SER A 258 2.59 15.69 8.70
CA SER A 258 4.00 15.59 8.27
C SER A 258 4.69 14.34 8.80
N SER A 259 3.91 13.40 9.29
CA SER A 259 4.41 12.32 10.15
C SER A 259 4.45 10.95 9.47
N ASP A 260 4.24 10.89 8.17
CA ASP A 260 4.37 9.66 7.42
C ASP A 260 5.81 9.25 7.25
N ALA A 261 6.08 7.95 7.30
CA ALA A 261 7.41 7.46 7.04
C ALA A 261 7.80 7.65 5.57
N SER A 262 9.03 8.05 5.35
CA SER A 262 9.61 8.13 4.00
C SER A 262 10.35 6.84 3.61
N LEU A 263 10.66 5.99 4.57
CA LEU A 263 11.40 4.76 4.35
C LEU A 263 10.80 3.65 5.18
N TYR A 264 10.74 2.45 4.63
CA TYR A 264 10.45 1.24 5.40
C TYR A 264 11.28 0.05 4.93
N SER A 265 11.47 -0.91 5.84
CA SER A 265 11.92 -2.26 5.52
C SER A 265 11.05 -3.28 6.23
N LYS A 266 10.75 -4.38 5.56
CA LYS A 266 9.99 -5.50 6.12
C LYS A 266 10.56 -6.82 5.62
N PHE A 267 10.72 -7.75 6.54
CA PHE A 267 11.11 -9.13 6.29
C PHE A 267 10.03 -10.06 6.82
N THR A 268 9.69 -11.08 6.06
CA THR A 268 8.72 -12.10 6.47
C THR A 268 9.29 -13.47 6.14
N MET A 269 9.17 -14.40 7.07
CA MET A 269 9.44 -15.81 6.88
C MET A 269 8.21 -16.60 7.33
N GLU A 270 7.74 -17.52 6.50
CA GLU A 270 6.59 -18.36 6.83
C GLU A 270 6.88 -19.83 6.50
N LEU A 271 6.41 -20.70 7.38
CA LEU A 271 6.27 -22.12 7.09
C LEU A 271 4.81 -22.41 6.76
N ARG A 272 4.55 -22.83 5.53
CA ARG A 272 3.20 -23.07 5.01
C ARG A 272 2.94 -24.55 4.85
N TYR A 273 1.84 -25.05 5.42
CA TYR A 273 1.44 -26.45 5.32
C TYR A 273 0.03 -26.57 4.74
N PRO A 274 -0.14 -27.25 3.57
CA PRO A 274 -1.44 -27.37 2.93
C PRO A 274 -2.31 -28.43 3.66
N ILE A 275 -3.50 -28.01 4.05
CA ILE A 275 -4.53 -28.89 4.62
C ILE A 275 -5.34 -29.49 3.46
N SER A 276 -5.76 -28.66 2.51
CA SER A 276 -6.48 -29.03 1.30
C SER A 276 -6.00 -28.21 0.11
N LEU A 277 -5.76 -28.85 -1.02
CA LEU A 277 -5.41 -28.21 -2.31
C LEU A 277 -6.48 -28.53 -3.38
N ALA A 278 -7.74 -28.76 -2.97
CA ALA A 278 -8.82 -29.02 -3.89
C ALA A 278 -9.22 -27.75 -4.66
N GLN A 279 -9.72 -27.90 -5.88
CA GLN A 279 -10.21 -26.78 -6.69
C GLN A 279 -11.37 -26.04 -6.02
N SER A 280 -12.20 -26.73 -5.24
CA SER A 280 -13.32 -26.15 -4.52
C SER A 280 -12.90 -25.32 -3.30
N ALA A 281 -11.75 -25.66 -2.69
CA ALA A 281 -11.21 -24.91 -1.56
C ALA A 281 -9.72 -25.22 -1.37
N THR A 282 -8.88 -24.21 -1.47
CA THR A 282 -7.47 -24.30 -1.07
C THR A 282 -7.34 -23.78 0.36
N ILE A 283 -6.90 -24.67 1.27
CA ILE A 283 -6.76 -24.37 2.69
C ILE A 283 -5.35 -24.71 3.15
N TYR A 284 -4.68 -23.76 3.79
CA TYR A 284 -3.36 -24.01 4.38
C TYR A 284 -3.17 -23.25 5.69
N ALA A 285 -2.43 -23.89 6.59
CA ALA A 285 -1.96 -23.26 7.82
C ALA A 285 -0.56 -22.70 7.62
N LEU A 286 -0.21 -21.69 8.37
CA LEU A 286 1.12 -21.11 8.38
C LEU A 286 1.57 -20.71 9.78
N GLY A 287 2.89 -20.81 10.00
CA GLY A 287 3.56 -20.14 11.12
C GLY A 287 4.49 -19.08 10.54
N PHE A 288 4.57 -17.92 11.16
CA PHE A 288 5.33 -16.81 10.63
C PHE A 288 6.26 -16.15 11.64
N LEU A 289 7.33 -15.57 11.10
CA LEU A 289 8.20 -14.60 11.75
C LEU A 289 8.22 -13.35 10.88
N GLU A 290 8.03 -12.19 11.48
CA GLU A 290 8.15 -10.91 10.78
C GLU A 290 9.08 -9.98 11.54
N ALA A 291 9.78 -9.13 10.78
CA ALA A 291 10.60 -8.06 11.30
C ALA A 291 10.51 -6.86 10.37
N GLY A 292 10.34 -5.67 10.90
CA GLY A 292 10.28 -4.47 10.07
C GLY A 292 10.25 -3.20 10.88
N ASN A 293 10.53 -2.09 10.21
CA ASN A 293 10.45 -0.76 10.79
C ASN A 293 10.25 0.27 9.68
N SER A 294 9.83 1.46 10.09
CA SER A 294 9.71 2.62 9.22
C SER A 294 10.41 3.84 9.82
N TRP A 295 10.96 4.69 8.96
CA TRP A 295 11.74 5.85 9.36
C TRP A 295 11.24 7.11 8.65
N TYR A 296 11.35 8.22 9.36
CA TYR A 296 10.87 9.52 8.86
C TYR A 296 11.77 10.08 7.76
N GLU A 297 13.08 9.96 7.91
CA GLU A 297 14.07 10.41 6.94
C GLU A 297 15.15 9.35 6.69
N LEU A 298 15.81 9.43 5.54
CA LEU A 298 16.89 8.50 5.19
C LEU A 298 18.06 8.55 6.17
N LYS A 299 18.32 9.70 6.80
CA LYS A 299 19.38 9.83 7.82
C LYS A 299 19.10 9.03 9.11
N ASP A 300 17.81 8.74 9.37
CA ASP A 300 17.36 8.02 10.55
C ASP A 300 17.35 6.50 10.33
N PHE A 301 17.77 6.05 9.14
CA PHE A 301 17.73 4.65 8.75
C PHE A 301 18.71 3.79 9.53
N GLU A 302 18.17 2.90 10.36
CA GLU A 302 18.91 1.90 11.14
C GLU A 302 18.43 0.49 10.71
N PRO A 303 19.16 -0.20 9.82
CA PRO A 303 18.67 -1.44 9.19
C PRO A 303 18.46 -2.60 10.15
N PHE A 304 19.04 -2.58 11.35
CA PHE A 304 18.91 -3.64 12.35
C PHE A 304 17.97 -3.27 13.50
N ASN A 305 17.49 -2.03 13.56
CA ASN A 305 16.50 -1.60 14.54
C ASN A 305 15.10 -1.93 14.01
N LEU A 306 14.65 -3.18 14.24
CA LEU A 306 13.43 -3.72 13.68
C LEU A 306 12.50 -4.20 14.80
N TYR A 307 11.21 -3.88 14.65
CA TYR A 307 10.14 -4.46 15.44
C TYR A 307 9.87 -5.88 14.97
N ARG A 308 9.82 -6.84 15.90
CA ARG A 308 9.76 -8.27 15.61
C ARG A 308 8.46 -8.86 16.09
N SER A 309 7.97 -9.84 15.36
CA SER A 309 6.78 -10.59 15.74
C SER A 309 6.85 -12.03 15.27
N ALA A 310 6.05 -12.87 15.90
CA ALA A 310 5.82 -14.25 15.48
C ALA A 310 4.33 -14.59 15.62
N GLY A 311 3.89 -15.60 14.90
CA GLY A 311 2.51 -16.00 15.01
C GLY A 311 2.14 -17.19 14.14
N VAL A 312 0.83 -17.48 14.12
CA VAL A 312 0.26 -18.54 13.31
C VAL A 312 -0.96 -18.01 12.55
N GLY A 313 -1.26 -18.63 11.44
CA GLY A 313 -2.40 -18.22 10.64
C GLY A 313 -3.02 -19.34 9.82
N LEU A 314 -4.22 -19.08 9.34
CA LEU A 314 -4.97 -19.94 8.45
C LEU A 314 -5.39 -19.15 7.22
N ARG A 315 -5.24 -19.76 6.05
CA ARG A 315 -5.70 -19.22 4.77
C ARG A 315 -6.71 -20.18 4.16
N VAL A 316 -7.80 -19.62 3.68
CA VAL A 316 -8.86 -20.34 2.99
C VAL A 316 -9.17 -19.60 1.71
N PHE A 317 -8.86 -20.19 0.58
CA PHE A 317 -9.29 -19.68 -0.72
C PHE A 317 -10.55 -20.40 -1.18
N LEU A 318 -11.59 -19.62 -1.46
CA LEU A 318 -12.86 -20.07 -2.02
C LEU A 318 -13.10 -19.37 -3.36
N PRO A 319 -13.37 -20.08 -4.47
CA PRO A 319 -13.49 -19.47 -5.80
C PRO A 319 -14.48 -18.31 -5.89
N MET A 320 -15.56 -18.33 -5.10
CA MET A 320 -16.59 -17.28 -5.08
C MET A 320 -16.24 -16.09 -4.16
N PHE A 321 -15.44 -16.32 -3.12
CA PHE A 321 -15.17 -15.31 -2.07
C PHE A 321 -13.73 -14.79 -2.08
N GLY A 322 -12.84 -15.44 -2.84
CA GLY A 322 -11.42 -15.13 -2.86
C GLY A 322 -10.68 -15.69 -1.66
N LEU A 323 -9.56 -15.06 -1.28
CA LEU A 323 -8.74 -15.44 -0.15
C LEU A 323 -9.30 -14.84 1.14
N LEU A 324 -9.50 -15.70 2.11
CA LEU A 324 -9.85 -15.33 3.50
C LEU A 324 -8.72 -15.81 4.39
N GLY A 325 -8.33 -15.01 5.35
CA GLY A 325 -7.30 -15.38 6.31
C GLY A 325 -7.57 -14.84 7.70
N ILE A 326 -7.06 -15.55 8.67
CA ILE A 326 -6.99 -15.10 10.06
C ILE A 326 -5.61 -15.42 10.59
N ASP A 327 -4.97 -14.44 11.20
CA ASP A 327 -3.68 -14.58 11.86
C ASP A 327 -3.79 -14.17 13.33
N TRP A 328 -3.12 -14.92 14.17
CA TRP A 328 -2.78 -14.50 15.51
C TRP A 328 -1.29 -14.21 15.54
N GLY A 329 -0.93 -12.98 15.89
CA GLY A 329 0.45 -12.52 15.98
C GLY A 329 0.78 -11.95 17.34
N TYR A 330 2.01 -12.11 17.77
CA TYR A 330 2.56 -11.54 18.98
C TYR A 330 3.77 -10.64 18.64
N GLY A 331 3.63 -9.34 18.91
CA GLY A 331 4.72 -8.37 18.78
C GLY A 331 5.60 -8.39 20.04
N PHE A 332 6.91 -8.58 19.85
CA PHE A 332 7.86 -8.74 20.95
C PHE A 332 8.37 -7.42 21.52
N ASP A 333 8.34 -6.38 20.71
CA ASP A 333 8.99 -5.11 21.02
C ASP A 333 7.93 -4.06 21.40
N ASP A 334 8.19 -3.30 22.45
CA ASP A 334 7.32 -2.20 22.88
C ASP A 334 7.39 -1.03 21.91
N VAL A 335 6.24 -0.44 21.60
CA VAL A 335 6.14 0.72 20.73
C VAL A 335 6.19 1.99 21.58
N PRO A 336 7.22 2.84 21.45
CA PRO A 336 7.37 4.05 22.24
C PRO A 336 6.13 4.96 22.14
N GLY A 337 5.58 5.37 23.28
CA GLY A 337 4.42 6.23 23.38
C GLY A 337 3.07 5.59 23.07
N ARG A 338 3.01 4.26 22.81
CA ARG A 338 1.78 3.51 22.54
C ARG A 338 1.78 2.19 23.30
N SER A 339 1.44 2.25 24.58
CA SER A 339 1.29 1.04 25.39
C SER A 339 0.24 0.12 24.79
N GLY A 340 0.56 -1.18 24.64
CA GLY A 340 -0.33 -2.20 24.10
C GLY A 340 -0.46 -2.26 22.57
N ALA A 341 0.26 -1.40 21.82
CA ALA A 341 0.28 -1.45 20.36
C ALA A 341 0.98 -2.70 19.80
N GLY A 342 1.90 -3.30 20.56
CA GLY A 342 2.45 -4.63 20.35
C GLY A 342 1.76 -5.67 21.21
N GLY A 343 2.25 -6.91 21.18
CA GLY A 343 1.72 -8.03 21.96
C GLY A 343 0.70 -8.86 21.17
N SER A 344 -0.31 -9.40 21.84
CA SER A 344 -1.27 -10.32 21.22
C SER A 344 -2.28 -9.58 20.35
N GLN A 345 -2.24 -9.81 19.04
CA GLN A 345 -3.11 -9.17 18.05
C GLN A 345 -3.72 -10.22 17.12
N PHE A 346 -4.98 -10.00 16.73
CA PHE A 346 -5.64 -10.75 15.68
C PHE A 346 -5.74 -9.90 14.42
N HIS A 347 -5.42 -10.51 13.28
CA HIS A 347 -5.45 -9.86 11.98
C HIS A 347 -6.32 -10.66 11.02
N PHE A 348 -7.08 -9.95 10.19
CA PHE A 348 -7.92 -10.56 9.17
C PHE A 348 -7.35 -10.23 7.79
N VAL A 349 -7.35 -11.21 6.88
CA VAL A 349 -6.96 -11.04 5.50
C VAL A 349 -8.17 -11.30 4.61
N LEU A 350 -8.54 -10.31 3.81
CA LEU A 350 -9.65 -10.38 2.86
C LEU A 350 -9.14 -9.98 1.47
N GLY A 351 -9.34 -10.83 0.48
CA GLY A 351 -8.95 -10.55 -0.91
C GLY A 351 -7.78 -11.40 -1.41
N GLN A 352 -7.27 -11.04 -2.57
CA GLN A 352 -6.15 -11.76 -3.19
C GLN A 352 -4.82 -11.12 -2.78
N GLU A 353 -4.05 -11.80 -1.96
CA GLU A 353 -2.61 -11.55 -1.82
C GLU A 353 -1.89 -12.39 -2.90
N PHE A 354 -1.83 -11.88 -4.12
CA PHE A 354 -1.06 -12.53 -5.19
C PHE A 354 0.07 -11.64 -5.67
#